data_c3b505db7fc93b757e8478bd83bfb256
#
_entry.id   c3b505db7fc93b757e8478bd83bfb256
#
_cell.length_a   1.000
_cell.length_b   1.000
_cell.length_c   1.000
_cell.angle_alpha   90.00
_cell.angle_beta   90.00
_cell.angle_gamma   90.00
#
_symmetry.space_group_name_H-M   'P 1'
#
loop_
_entity.id
_entity.type
_entity.pdbx_description
1 polymer ?
#
loop_
_entity_poly.entity_id
_entity_poly.type
_entity_poly.pdbx_seq_one_letter_code
_entity_poly.pdbx_strand_id
1 'polypeptide(L)'
;MARLLLLSNGHGEDLSGALLGQVLKAQGHDVEALPLVGRGNPYSDATIPLVGRTREFSTGGLGYTTLRGRLTELVQGQVIYLLRRLLRLIRIAGRYDLVVVIGDVIPVMAAWLCQRPVATYLVAYSSHYEGRLRLPWPCGSCLRSQRFQAVFSRDALTAQDLSEQLKREVVFVGNPFMDSVLSPSNRLPYAKRRLGLLPGSRRPELEHNLLLLLGVIDQIPISQPSPGDLEIDLALVGALGDDHLNTLAQSHGWSLVLGHGNAPARLEKGGRQIQVRRKGFTSVLLSSDLLLCMAGTAAEQAVGMAKPVLQLPGQGPQFTAGFAEAQRRLLGPTVFCAASPCEGKELLKATANLAIELLERSVNDPALRRDCREQAMQRLGPQGGGSKMAGLISGLLQKS
;
A
#
# COMPACT_ATOMS: atom_id res chain seq x y z
N MET A 1 12.76 -22.22 18.68
CA MET A 1 11.74 -22.37 17.63
C MET A 1 10.39 -22.24 18.31
N ALA A 2 9.58 -21.27 17.93
CA ALA A 2 8.26 -21.01 18.50
C ALA A 2 7.19 -21.04 17.40
N ARG A 3 5.94 -21.33 17.77
CA ARG A 3 4.79 -21.34 16.85
C ARG A 3 4.03 -20.03 16.94
N LEU A 4 3.95 -19.32 15.82
CA LEU A 4 3.34 -17.99 15.69
C LEU A 4 2.10 -18.01 14.80
N LEU A 5 1.05 -17.33 15.23
CA LEU A 5 -0.14 -17.13 14.44
C LEU A 5 -0.25 -15.67 14.00
N LEU A 6 -0.17 -15.41 12.70
CA LEU A 6 -0.46 -14.07 12.13
C LEU A 6 -1.97 -13.90 11.97
N LEU A 7 -2.49 -12.78 12.45
CA LEU A 7 -3.91 -12.45 12.40
C LEU A 7 -4.09 -11.09 11.72
N SER A 8 -4.80 -11.04 10.59
CA SER A 8 -5.00 -9.84 9.77
C SER A 8 -6.45 -9.69 9.30
N ASN A 9 -6.81 -8.53 8.76
CA ASN A 9 -8.19 -8.19 8.42
C ASN A 9 -8.36 -7.63 7.00
N GLY A 10 -7.48 -7.98 6.05
CA GLY A 10 -7.67 -7.55 4.67
C GLY A 10 -6.40 -7.45 3.83
N HIS A 11 -6.55 -7.04 2.58
CA HIS A 11 -5.50 -7.14 1.56
C HIS A 11 -4.19 -6.41 1.90
N GLY A 12 -4.25 -5.16 2.36
CA GLY A 12 -3.05 -4.39 2.72
C GLY A 12 -2.39 -4.92 4.00
N GLU A 13 -3.20 -5.36 4.95
CA GLU A 13 -2.77 -5.95 6.19
C GLU A 13 -2.17 -7.34 5.97
N ASP A 14 -2.79 -8.15 5.07
CA ASP A 14 -2.28 -9.45 4.66
C ASP A 14 -0.89 -9.33 4.04
N LEU A 15 -0.65 -8.31 3.22
CA LEU A 15 0.67 -8.05 2.63
C LEU A 15 1.71 -7.72 3.70
N SER A 16 1.39 -6.80 4.61
CA SER A 16 2.28 -6.46 5.73
C SER A 16 2.56 -7.66 6.62
N GLY A 17 1.52 -8.47 6.89
CA GLY A 17 1.62 -9.71 7.64
C GLY A 17 2.48 -10.76 6.96
N ALA A 18 2.34 -10.92 5.65
CA ALA A 18 3.12 -11.87 4.85
C ALA A 18 4.61 -11.50 4.85
N LEU A 19 4.94 -10.22 4.65
CA LEU A 19 6.32 -9.73 4.70
C LEU A 19 6.95 -9.95 6.07
N LEU A 20 6.24 -9.60 7.16
CA LEU A 20 6.72 -9.85 8.52
C LEU A 20 6.86 -11.35 8.79
N GLY A 21 5.90 -12.15 8.35
CA GLY A 21 5.90 -13.60 8.51
C GLY A 21 7.06 -14.29 7.79
N GLN A 22 7.47 -13.83 6.62
CA GLN A 22 8.66 -14.33 5.93
C GLN A 22 9.92 -14.12 6.76
N VAL A 23 10.06 -12.94 7.37
CA VAL A 23 11.21 -12.64 8.23
C VAL A 23 11.20 -13.52 9.47
N LEU A 24 10.06 -13.70 10.13
CA LEU A 24 9.91 -14.58 11.29
C LEU A 24 10.24 -16.04 10.95
N LYS A 25 9.81 -16.53 9.77
CA LYS A 25 10.20 -17.86 9.27
C LYS A 25 11.71 -17.97 9.05
N ALA A 26 12.32 -16.94 8.46
CA ALA A 26 13.77 -16.89 8.24
C ALA A 26 14.55 -16.91 9.57
N GLN A 27 13.95 -16.43 10.67
CA GLN A 27 14.49 -16.51 12.03
C GLN A 27 14.26 -17.87 12.70
N GLY A 28 13.66 -18.85 12.01
CA GLY A 28 13.46 -20.21 12.48
C GLY A 28 12.17 -20.45 13.26
N HIS A 29 11.18 -19.57 13.17
CA HIS A 29 9.86 -19.78 13.77
C HIS A 29 8.92 -20.54 12.83
N ASP A 30 7.98 -21.31 13.40
CA ASP A 30 6.86 -21.93 12.69
C ASP A 30 5.72 -20.90 12.61
N VAL A 31 5.38 -20.44 11.40
CA VAL A 31 4.46 -19.32 11.17
C VAL A 31 3.28 -19.77 10.33
N GLU A 32 2.08 -19.61 10.87
CA GLU A 32 0.81 -19.80 10.16
C GLU A 32 -0.01 -18.50 10.16
N ALA A 33 -0.94 -18.35 9.22
CA ALA A 33 -1.76 -17.16 9.11
C ALA A 33 -3.26 -17.45 9.13
N LEU A 34 -4.02 -16.61 9.81
CA LEU A 34 -5.48 -16.62 9.87
C LEU A 34 -6.04 -15.26 9.43
N PRO A 35 -6.14 -14.95 8.12
CA PRO A 35 -6.82 -13.74 7.69
C PRO A 35 -8.29 -13.81 8.07
N LEU A 36 -8.82 -12.78 8.72
CA LEU A 36 -10.22 -12.71 9.12
C LEU A 36 -11.14 -12.44 7.93
N VAL A 37 -10.69 -11.64 6.98
CA VAL A 37 -11.38 -11.30 5.74
C VAL A 37 -10.40 -11.48 4.57
N GLY A 38 -10.93 -11.73 3.36
CA GLY A 38 -10.11 -11.90 2.15
C GLY A 38 -9.64 -13.33 1.94
N ARG A 39 -8.94 -13.57 0.84
CA ARG A 39 -8.42 -14.90 0.47
C ARG A 39 -7.06 -15.22 1.10
N GLY A 40 -6.35 -14.22 1.60
CA GLY A 40 -5.01 -14.39 2.15
C GLY A 40 -3.93 -14.68 1.10
N ASN A 41 -4.15 -14.28 -0.17
CA ASN A 41 -3.21 -14.51 -1.27
C ASN A 41 -1.75 -14.09 -0.93
N PRO A 42 -1.49 -12.92 -0.29
CA PRO A 42 -0.12 -12.54 0.08
C PRO A 42 0.59 -13.56 0.97
N TYR A 43 -0.13 -14.22 1.87
CA TYR A 43 0.45 -15.30 2.70
C TYR A 43 0.78 -16.53 1.87
N SER A 44 -0.12 -16.92 0.96
CA SER A 44 0.11 -18.06 0.06
C SER A 44 1.31 -17.81 -0.85
N ASP A 45 1.43 -16.61 -1.40
CA ASP A 45 2.57 -16.18 -2.24
C ASP A 45 3.88 -16.19 -1.43
N ALA A 46 3.80 -15.88 -0.14
CA ALA A 46 4.91 -15.94 0.82
C ALA A 46 5.17 -17.36 1.39
N THR A 47 4.48 -18.39 0.90
CA THR A 47 4.58 -19.76 1.40
C THR A 47 4.28 -19.90 2.91
N ILE A 48 3.36 -19.09 3.43
CA ILE A 48 2.87 -19.14 4.81
C ILE A 48 1.54 -19.91 4.81
N PRO A 49 1.43 -21.04 5.55
CA PRO A 49 0.21 -21.83 5.59
C PRO A 49 -0.99 -21.04 6.14
N LEU A 50 -2.13 -21.16 5.46
CA LEU A 50 -3.39 -20.54 5.90
C LEU A 50 -4.18 -21.50 6.79
N VAL A 51 -4.63 -21.01 7.93
CA VAL A 51 -5.47 -21.76 8.85
C VAL A 51 -6.94 -21.68 8.45
N GLY A 52 -7.42 -22.76 7.85
CA GLY A 52 -8.82 -22.95 7.45
C GLY A 52 -9.20 -22.24 6.15
N ARG A 53 -10.47 -22.43 5.74
CA ARG A 53 -10.98 -21.89 4.47
C ARG A 53 -11.17 -20.38 4.55
N THR A 54 -10.67 -19.67 3.58
CA THR A 54 -10.82 -18.22 3.42
C THR A 54 -11.96 -17.89 2.47
N ARG A 55 -12.59 -16.73 2.65
CA ARG A 55 -13.65 -16.22 1.76
C ARG A 55 -13.46 -14.72 1.54
N GLU A 56 -13.67 -14.31 0.30
CA GLU A 56 -13.73 -12.92 -0.09
C GLU A 56 -15.18 -12.46 -0.18
N PHE A 57 -15.46 -11.22 0.22
CA PHE A 57 -16.76 -10.58 0.11
C PHE A 57 -16.67 -9.48 -0.94
N SER A 58 -17.79 -9.24 -1.66
CA SER A 58 -17.84 -8.27 -2.76
C SER A 58 -17.47 -6.84 -2.36
N THR A 59 -17.62 -6.50 -1.09
CA THR A 59 -17.24 -5.18 -0.52
C THR A 59 -15.77 -5.08 -0.15
N GLY A 60 -14.98 -6.16 -0.24
CA GLY A 60 -13.58 -6.21 0.18
C GLY A 60 -13.36 -5.85 1.66
N GLY A 61 -14.40 -5.95 2.51
CA GLY A 61 -14.37 -5.57 3.93
C GLY A 61 -14.57 -4.07 4.19
N LEU A 62 -14.86 -3.26 3.17
CA LEU A 62 -15.13 -1.82 3.28
C LEU A 62 -16.62 -1.47 3.35
N GLY A 63 -17.49 -2.46 3.47
CA GLY A 63 -18.95 -2.25 3.51
C GLY A 63 -19.45 -1.39 4.68
N TYR A 64 -18.65 -1.24 5.73
CA TYR A 64 -18.97 -0.36 6.85
C TYR A 64 -18.99 1.13 6.48
N THR A 65 -18.43 1.52 5.36
CA THR A 65 -18.39 2.92 4.88
C THR A 65 -19.72 3.44 4.36
N THR A 66 -20.65 2.55 3.96
CA THR A 66 -21.97 2.92 3.44
C THR A 66 -23.09 2.05 4.03
N LEU A 67 -24.30 2.62 4.19
CA LEU A 67 -25.47 1.86 4.65
C LEU A 67 -25.83 0.68 3.73
N ARG A 68 -25.72 0.86 2.41
CA ARG A 68 -25.93 -0.20 1.42
C ARG A 68 -24.86 -1.29 1.55
N GLY A 69 -23.61 -0.92 1.77
CA GLY A 69 -22.52 -1.87 1.99
C GLY A 69 -22.74 -2.72 3.25
N ARG A 70 -23.20 -2.13 4.35
CA ARG A 70 -23.52 -2.85 5.61
C ARG A 70 -24.64 -3.87 5.40
N LEU A 71 -25.71 -3.50 4.69
CA LEU A 71 -26.80 -4.41 4.37
C LEU A 71 -26.34 -5.56 3.46
N THR A 72 -25.51 -5.28 2.47
CA THR A 72 -24.94 -6.28 1.57
C THR A 72 -24.07 -7.29 2.33
N GLU A 73 -23.25 -6.83 3.25
CA GLU A 73 -22.40 -7.68 4.10
C GLU A 73 -23.21 -8.56 5.04
N LEU A 74 -24.28 -8.03 5.64
CA LEU A 74 -25.22 -8.80 6.45
C LEU A 74 -25.90 -9.90 5.65
N VAL A 75 -26.41 -9.59 4.46
CA VAL A 75 -27.08 -10.54 3.55
C VAL A 75 -26.11 -11.61 3.06
N GLN A 76 -24.83 -11.28 2.83
CA GLN A 76 -23.80 -12.23 2.41
C GLN A 76 -23.32 -13.15 3.54
N GLY A 77 -23.84 -13.01 4.75
CA GLY A 77 -23.49 -13.84 5.90
C GLY A 77 -22.11 -13.57 6.48
N GLN A 78 -21.57 -12.36 6.29
CA GLN A 78 -20.26 -11.96 6.79
C GLN A 78 -20.16 -12.07 8.31
N VAL A 79 -21.20 -11.71 9.03
CA VAL A 79 -21.24 -11.82 10.51
C VAL A 79 -21.07 -13.27 10.96
N ILE A 80 -21.80 -14.21 10.35
CA ILE A 80 -21.69 -15.64 10.65
C ILE A 80 -20.31 -16.18 10.30
N TYR A 81 -19.75 -15.71 9.19
CA TYR A 81 -18.39 -16.06 8.79
C TYR A 81 -17.37 -15.58 9.81
N LEU A 82 -17.41 -14.31 10.23
CA LEU A 82 -16.52 -13.74 11.24
C LEU A 82 -16.65 -14.46 12.59
N LEU A 83 -17.87 -14.76 13.02
CA LEU A 83 -18.09 -15.55 14.24
C LEU A 83 -17.45 -16.93 14.14
N ARG A 84 -17.60 -17.63 13.02
CA ARG A 84 -16.94 -18.93 12.79
C ARG A 84 -15.40 -18.80 12.81
N ARG A 85 -14.86 -17.72 12.26
CA ARG A 85 -13.43 -17.44 12.27
C ARG A 85 -12.94 -17.18 13.69
N LEU A 86 -13.67 -16.38 14.46
CA LEU A 86 -13.37 -16.11 15.87
C LEU A 86 -13.41 -17.41 16.72
N LEU A 87 -14.46 -18.20 16.58
CA LEU A 87 -14.55 -19.49 17.28
C LEU A 87 -13.41 -20.43 16.91
N ARG A 88 -13.01 -20.47 15.63
CA ARG A 88 -11.84 -21.23 15.20
C ARG A 88 -10.59 -20.69 15.86
N LEU A 89 -10.35 -19.39 15.83
CA LEU A 89 -9.20 -18.72 16.44
C LEU A 89 -9.09 -19.11 17.93
N ILE A 90 -10.17 -19.02 18.71
CA ILE A 90 -10.20 -19.37 20.13
C ILE A 90 -9.82 -20.85 20.34
N ARG A 91 -10.34 -21.75 19.49
CA ARG A 91 -10.05 -23.20 19.60
C ARG A 91 -8.59 -23.56 19.32
N ILE A 92 -7.96 -22.84 18.38
CA ILE A 92 -6.59 -23.19 17.95
C ILE A 92 -5.52 -22.36 18.67
N ALA A 93 -5.88 -21.23 19.27
CA ALA A 93 -4.93 -20.29 19.87
C ALA A 93 -3.98 -20.93 20.88
N GLY A 94 -4.45 -21.95 21.61
CA GLY A 94 -3.63 -22.73 22.54
C GLY A 94 -2.44 -23.48 21.92
N ARG A 95 -2.39 -23.60 20.59
CA ARG A 95 -1.31 -24.27 19.86
C ARG A 95 -0.13 -23.34 19.54
N TYR A 96 -0.29 -22.03 19.79
CA TYR A 96 0.67 -21.00 19.45
C TYR A 96 1.23 -20.35 20.70
N ASP A 97 2.51 -20.04 20.63
CA ASP A 97 3.22 -19.36 21.71
C ASP A 97 2.87 -17.86 21.74
N LEU A 98 2.66 -17.27 20.56
CA LEU A 98 2.32 -15.85 20.40
C LEU A 98 1.36 -15.64 19.21
N VAL A 99 0.40 -14.75 19.38
CA VAL A 99 -0.44 -14.23 18.29
C VAL A 99 0.12 -12.88 17.83
N VAL A 100 0.41 -12.75 16.55
CA VAL A 100 0.89 -11.50 15.93
C VAL A 100 -0.24 -10.89 15.13
N VAL A 101 -0.76 -9.77 15.62
CA VAL A 101 -1.87 -9.04 14.99
C VAL A 101 -1.34 -8.00 14.01
N ILE A 102 -1.88 -7.96 12.80
CA ILE A 102 -1.62 -6.93 11.80
C ILE A 102 -2.96 -6.33 11.40
N GLY A 103 -3.22 -5.08 11.78
CA GLY A 103 -4.45 -4.47 11.33
C GLY A 103 -5.06 -3.40 12.23
N ASP A 104 -6.38 -3.54 12.38
CA ASP A 104 -7.27 -2.60 13.08
C ASP A 104 -7.85 -3.18 14.38
N VAL A 105 -8.95 -2.57 14.85
CA VAL A 105 -9.66 -2.98 16.08
C VAL A 105 -10.17 -4.42 16.03
N ILE A 106 -10.58 -4.92 14.86
CA ILE A 106 -11.22 -6.24 14.75
C ILE A 106 -10.24 -7.37 15.11
N PRO A 107 -9.06 -7.50 14.47
CA PRO A 107 -8.08 -8.49 14.84
C PRO A 107 -7.49 -8.25 16.25
N VAL A 108 -7.38 -6.99 16.72
CA VAL A 108 -6.96 -6.69 18.11
C VAL A 108 -7.94 -7.29 19.12
N MET A 109 -9.25 -7.09 18.95
CA MET A 109 -10.27 -7.66 19.83
C MET A 109 -10.29 -9.19 19.75
N ALA A 110 -10.19 -9.75 18.56
CA ALA A 110 -10.15 -11.19 18.34
C ALA A 110 -8.96 -11.84 19.07
N ALA A 111 -7.78 -11.25 18.98
CA ALA A 111 -6.59 -11.72 19.68
C ALA A 111 -6.72 -11.55 21.21
N TRP A 112 -7.32 -10.47 21.69
CA TRP A 112 -7.56 -10.28 23.12
C TRP A 112 -8.43 -11.40 23.71
N LEU A 113 -9.45 -11.86 22.98
CA LEU A 113 -10.35 -12.94 23.38
C LEU A 113 -9.63 -14.31 23.43
N CYS A 114 -8.54 -14.50 22.72
CA CYS A 114 -7.79 -15.77 22.67
C CYS A 114 -6.99 -16.10 23.95
N GLN A 115 -6.85 -15.15 24.86
CA GLN A 115 -6.11 -15.29 26.12
C GLN A 115 -4.64 -15.75 25.96
N ARG A 116 -4.02 -15.44 24.84
CA ARG A 116 -2.60 -15.71 24.55
C ARG A 116 -1.79 -14.43 24.59
N PRO A 117 -0.45 -14.51 24.72
CA PRO A 117 0.42 -13.37 24.47
C PRO A 117 0.21 -12.82 23.06
N VAL A 118 0.26 -11.50 22.91
CA VAL A 118 0.01 -10.80 21.64
C VAL A 118 1.12 -9.79 21.37
N ALA A 119 1.61 -9.76 20.14
CA ALA A 119 2.28 -8.60 19.57
C ALA A 119 1.37 -8.02 18.50
N THR A 120 1.24 -6.69 18.41
CA THR A 120 0.35 -6.08 17.40
C THR A 120 1.04 -4.99 16.62
N TYR A 121 0.80 -4.96 15.31
CA TYR A 121 1.17 -3.90 14.39
C TYR A 121 -0.09 -3.18 13.91
N LEU A 122 -0.29 -1.94 14.37
CA LEU A 122 -1.48 -1.12 14.09
C LEU A 122 -1.32 -0.38 12.75
N VAL A 123 -1.36 -1.13 11.64
CA VAL A 123 -1.12 -0.60 10.30
C VAL A 123 -2.25 0.30 9.78
N ALA A 124 -3.48 0.09 10.25
CA ALA A 124 -4.65 0.83 9.78
C ALA A 124 -4.80 2.24 10.39
N TYR A 125 -4.10 2.53 11.47
CA TYR A 125 -4.26 3.78 12.22
C TYR A 125 -3.07 4.71 12.07
N SER A 126 -3.36 6.01 11.88
CA SER A 126 -2.33 7.06 11.83
C SER A 126 -2.85 8.37 12.40
N SER A 127 -2.09 8.97 13.32
CA SER A 127 -2.35 10.29 13.89
C SER A 127 -2.21 11.42 12.87
N HIS A 128 -1.65 11.14 11.71
CA HIS A 128 -1.56 12.10 10.60
C HIS A 128 -2.90 12.40 9.92
N TYR A 129 -3.92 11.56 10.09
CA TYR A 129 -5.25 11.83 9.53
C TYR A 129 -5.97 12.97 10.22
N GLU A 130 -5.93 12.98 11.57
CA GLU A 130 -6.78 13.85 12.39
C GLU A 130 -6.01 14.56 13.52
N GLY A 131 -4.69 14.47 13.55
CA GLY A 131 -3.85 14.92 14.65
C GLY A 131 -3.83 13.86 15.75
N ARG A 132 -4.62 14.03 16.83
CA ARG A 132 -4.70 13.02 17.89
C ARG A 132 -5.59 11.85 17.48
N LEU A 133 -5.02 10.64 17.46
CA LEU A 133 -5.73 9.43 17.07
C LEU A 133 -6.83 9.07 18.07
N ARG A 134 -8.02 8.79 17.57
CA ARG A 134 -9.14 8.27 18.36
C ARG A 134 -9.32 6.79 18.06
N LEU A 135 -8.75 5.94 18.94
CA LEU A 135 -8.96 4.50 18.82
C LEU A 135 -10.44 4.15 19.03
N PRO A 136 -11.05 3.35 18.15
CA PRO A 136 -12.41 2.89 18.37
C PRO A 136 -12.49 2.03 19.63
N TRP A 137 -13.55 2.22 20.39
CA TRP A 137 -13.81 1.39 21.57
C TRP A 137 -14.11 -0.07 21.14
N PRO A 138 -13.56 -1.10 21.81
CA PRO A 138 -12.71 -1.11 23.00
C PRO A 138 -11.20 -1.27 22.73
N CYS A 139 -10.72 -0.94 21.51
CA CYS A 139 -9.35 -1.16 21.08
C CYS A 139 -8.30 -0.68 22.11
N GLY A 140 -8.45 0.56 22.60
CA GLY A 140 -7.51 1.10 23.58
C GLY A 140 -7.48 0.30 24.89
N SER A 141 -8.62 -0.23 25.34
CA SER A 141 -8.68 -1.09 26.53
C SER A 141 -8.00 -2.44 26.31
N CYS A 142 -8.17 -3.03 25.12
CA CYS A 142 -7.47 -4.25 24.74
C CYS A 142 -5.96 -4.04 24.74
N LEU A 143 -5.48 -2.96 24.10
CA LEU A 143 -4.06 -2.65 23.99
C LEU A 143 -3.37 -2.34 25.33
N ARG A 144 -4.11 -1.86 26.34
CA ARG A 144 -3.58 -1.69 27.73
C ARG A 144 -3.41 -3.00 28.48
N SER A 145 -4.03 -4.08 28.00
CA SER A 145 -3.92 -5.38 28.64
C SER A 145 -2.49 -5.91 28.60
N GLN A 146 -2.02 -6.54 29.68
CA GLN A 146 -0.71 -7.19 29.77
C GLN A 146 -0.52 -8.31 28.72
N ARG A 147 -1.59 -8.82 28.13
CA ARG A 147 -1.50 -9.80 27.03
C ARG A 147 -0.81 -9.23 25.79
N PHE A 148 -0.97 -7.92 25.52
CA PHE A 148 -0.29 -7.25 24.44
C PHE A 148 1.13 -6.91 24.88
N GLN A 149 2.06 -7.82 24.65
CA GLN A 149 3.46 -7.68 25.09
C GLN A 149 4.22 -6.62 24.28
N ALA A 150 3.88 -6.45 22.99
CA ALA A 150 4.41 -5.38 22.16
C ALA A 150 3.31 -4.74 21.32
N VAL A 151 3.39 -3.42 21.15
CA VAL A 151 2.53 -2.63 20.28
C VAL A 151 3.40 -1.83 19.33
N PHE A 152 3.23 -2.06 18.03
CA PHE A 152 3.92 -1.34 16.97
C PHE A 152 2.94 -0.43 16.23
N SER A 153 3.42 0.74 15.83
CA SER A 153 2.67 1.68 14.99
C SER A 153 3.25 1.73 13.57
N ARG A 154 2.45 2.31 12.66
CA ARG A 154 2.87 2.50 11.27
C ARG A 154 3.78 3.71 11.04
N ASP A 155 3.77 4.70 11.93
CA ASP A 155 4.54 5.93 11.85
C ASP A 155 4.93 6.46 13.24
N ALA A 156 5.91 7.35 13.29
CA ALA A 156 6.48 7.87 14.52
C ALA A 156 5.50 8.73 15.33
N LEU A 157 4.70 9.57 14.65
CA LEU A 157 3.71 10.43 15.31
C LEU A 157 2.66 9.58 16.03
N THR A 158 2.19 8.52 15.37
CA THR A 158 1.23 7.58 15.95
C THR A 158 1.82 6.80 17.12
N ALA A 159 3.11 6.44 17.06
CA ALA A 159 3.80 5.80 18.19
C ALA A 159 3.79 6.70 19.42
N GLN A 160 4.17 7.96 19.25
CA GLN A 160 4.19 8.94 20.33
C GLN A 160 2.79 9.16 20.92
N ASP A 161 1.81 9.47 20.07
CA ASP A 161 0.41 9.73 20.49
C ASP A 161 -0.19 8.54 21.24
N LEU A 162 -0.03 7.32 20.72
CA LEU A 162 -0.54 6.13 21.38
C LEU A 162 0.21 5.78 22.65
N SER A 163 1.52 6.03 22.74
CA SER A 163 2.27 5.81 23.98
C SER A 163 1.72 6.67 25.11
N GLU A 164 1.41 7.94 24.82
CA GLU A 164 0.79 8.85 25.77
C GLU A 164 -0.61 8.42 26.20
N GLN A 165 -1.46 8.00 25.23
CA GLN A 165 -2.84 7.61 25.49
C GLN A 165 -2.96 6.28 26.23
N LEU A 166 -2.12 5.31 25.89
CA LEU A 166 -2.17 3.95 26.44
C LEU A 166 -1.34 3.81 27.72
N LYS A 167 -0.52 4.80 28.08
CA LYS A 167 0.43 4.77 29.22
C LYS A 167 1.38 3.56 29.15
N ARG A 168 1.84 3.25 27.96
CA ARG A 168 2.79 2.19 27.67
C ARG A 168 3.58 2.52 26.42
N GLU A 169 4.71 1.87 26.24
CA GLU A 169 5.52 2.03 25.04
C GLU A 169 4.78 1.48 23.80
N VAL A 170 4.71 2.31 22.76
CA VAL A 170 4.30 1.95 21.40
C VAL A 170 5.47 2.26 20.49
N VAL A 171 5.93 1.26 19.75
CA VAL A 171 7.21 1.33 19.03
C VAL A 171 6.97 1.55 17.54
N PHE A 172 7.77 2.44 16.95
CA PHE A 172 7.88 2.58 15.50
C PHE A 172 9.30 2.18 15.06
N VAL A 173 9.41 1.18 14.17
CA VAL A 173 10.69 0.66 13.67
C VAL A 173 10.87 0.80 12.15
N GLY A 174 9.92 1.43 11.49
CA GLY A 174 9.77 1.47 10.04
C GLY A 174 8.69 0.52 9.55
N ASN A 175 8.20 0.76 8.35
CA ASN A 175 7.09 -0.01 7.78
C ASN A 175 7.60 -1.25 7.04
N PRO A 176 7.16 -2.48 7.38
CA PRO A 176 7.64 -3.72 6.76
C PRO A 176 7.54 -3.77 5.24
N PHE A 177 6.51 -3.18 4.63
CA PHE A 177 6.36 -3.26 3.18
C PHE A 177 7.36 -2.38 2.41
N MET A 178 8.11 -1.51 3.09
CA MET A 178 9.22 -0.79 2.46
C MET A 178 10.42 -1.71 2.19
N ASP A 179 10.59 -2.78 2.96
CA ASP A 179 11.73 -3.67 2.81
C ASP A 179 11.77 -4.35 1.44
N SER A 180 10.59 -4.65 0.85
CA SER A 180 10.47 -5.28 -0.46
C SER A 180 10.87 -4.37 -1.63
N VAL A 181 10.69 -3.05 -1.50
CA VAL A 181 11.01 -2.08 -2.56
C VAL A 181 12.39 -1.44 -2.39
N LEU A 182 12.94 -1.49 -1.17
CA LEU A 182 14.29 -1.01 -0.87
C LEU A 182 15.38 -2.06 -1.11
N SER A 183 14.99 -3.31 -1.40
CA SER A 183 15.94 -4.35 -1.81
C SER A 183 16.66 -3.96 -3.10
N PRO A 184 17.95 -4.34 -3.26
CA PRO A 184 18.67 -4.08 -4.49
C PRO A 184 17.92 -4.66 -5.68
N SER A 185 17.47 -3.82 -6.57
CA SER A 185 16.80 -4.21 -7.81
C SER A 185 17.40 -3.43 -8.97
N ASN A 186 17.24 -3.97 -10.17
CA ASN A 186 17.76 -3.35 -11.36
C ASN A 186 17.08 -2.00 -11.59
N ARG A 187 17.87 -0.94 -11.58
CA ARG A 187 17.44 0.36 -12.05
C ARG A 187 17.27 0.35 -13.56
N LEU A 188 16.29 1.12 -14.04
CA LEU A 188 16.15 1.38 -15.48
C LEU A 188 17.35 2.19 -15.98
N PRO A 189 17.68 2.12 -17.28
CA PRO A 189 18.73 2.96 -17.87
C PRO A 189 18.53 4.45 -17.50
N TYR A 190 19.63 5.17 -17.40
CA TYR A 190 19.58 6.60 -17.09
C TYR A 190 18.71 7.35 -18.10
N ALA A 191 17.90 8.27 -17.61
CA ALA A 191 17.16 9.26 -18.38
C ALA A 191 17.30 10.61 -17.69
N LYS A 192 17.24 11.69 -18.47
CA LYS A 192 17.37 13.05 -17.96
C LYS A 192 16.21 13.40 -17.01
N ARG A 193 15.01 12.95 -17.36
CA ARG A 193 13.78 13.00 -16.54
C ARG A 193 12.97 11.73 -16.76
N ARG A 194 12.38 11.22 -15.70
CA ARG A 194 11.57 10.00 -15.78
C ARG A 194 10.26 10.14 -15.01
N LEU A 195 9.16 9.91 -15.71
CA LEU A 195 7.81 9.85 -15.15
C LEU A 195 7.36 8.39 -15.05
N GLY A 196 7.06 7.93 -13.84
CA GLY A 196 6.47 6.61 -13.62
C GLY A 196 4.95 6.70 -13.51
N LEU A 197 4.25 5.82 -14.22
CA LEU A 197 2.79 5.71 -14.20
C LEU A 197 2.38 4.46 -13.41
N LEU A 198 1.56 4.64 -12.38
CA LEU A 198 1.12 3.58 -11.47
C LEU A 198 -0.42 3.55 -11.40
N PRO A 199 -1.10 2.88 -12.34
CA PRO A 199 -2.58 2.85 -12.39
C PRO A 199 -3.21 2.00 -11.30
N GLY A 200 -2.44 1.18 -10.58
CA GLY A 200 -2.93 0.21 -9.61
C GLY A 200 -2.97 -1.23 -10.13
N SER A 201 -3.58 -2.11 -9.34
CA SER A 201 -3.60 -3.55 -9.63
C SER A 201 -4.99 -4.19 -9.65
N ARG A 202 -6.00 -3.52 -9.10
CA ARG A 202 -7.37 -4.05 -8.98
C ARG A 202 -8.19 -3.70 -10.21
N ARG A 203 -8.92 -4.67 -10.73
CA ARG A 203 -9.91 -4.47 -11.79
C ARG A 203 -11.30 -4.25 -11.17
N PRO A 204 -12.14 -3.40 -11.75
CA PRO A 204 -11.97 -2.63 -13.01
C PRO A 204 -11.22 -1.30 -12.87
N GLU A 205 -10.85 -0.88 -11.66
CA GLU A 205 -10.23 0.43 -11.41
C GLU A 205 -8.93 0.64 -12.19
N LEU A 206 -8.10 -0.40 -12.33
CA LEU A 206 -6.88 -0.40 -13.13
C LEU A 206 -7.12 0.14 -14.55
N GLU A 207 -8.19 -0.31 -15.19
CA GLU A 207 -8.53 0.04 -16.57
C GLU A 207 -8.94 1.51 -16.67
N HIS A 208 -9.83 1.97 -15.79
CA HIS A 208 -10.27 3.36 -15.73
C HIS A 208 -9.09 4.30 -15.42
N ASN A 209 -8.26 3.92 -14.45
CA ASN A 209 -7.10 4.70 -14.07
C ASN A 209 -6.08 4.78 -15.21
N LEU A 210 -5.84 3.67 -15.92
CA LEU A 210 -4.94 3.68 -17.09
C LEU A 210 -5.41 4.68 -18.14
N LEU A 211 -6.70 4.70 -18.47
CA LEU A 211 -7.26 5.64 -19.45
C LEU A 211 -7.11 7.11 -19.00
N LEU A 212 -7.30 7.39 -17.71
CA LEU A 212 -7.06 8.73 -17.15
C LEU A 212 -5.59 9.12 -17.26
N LEU A 213 -4.67 8.20 -16.93
CA LEU A 213 -3.23 8.45 -17.06
C LEU A 213 -2.82 8.70 -18.50
N LEU A 214 -3.32 7.94 -19.47
CA LEU A 214 -3.11 8.18 -20.89
C LEU A 214 -3.64 9.55 -21.29
N GLY A 215 -4.83 9.94 -20.78
CA GLY A 215 -5.40 11.27 -21.00
C GLY A 215 -4.52 12.41 -20.46
N VAL A 216 -3.85 12.22 -19.32
CA VAL A 216 -2.86 13.18 -18.79
C VAL A 216 -1.65 13.29 -19.74
N ILE A 217 -1.11 12.14 -20.18
CA ILE A 217 0.04 12.13 -21.10
C ILE A 217 -0.30 12.79 -22.44
N ASP A 218 -1.54 12.68 -22.91
CA ASP A 218 -2.01 13.40 -24.10
C ASP A 218 -1.94 14.92 -23.96
N GLN A 219 -2.04 15.47 -22.75
CA GLN A 219 -1.97 16.90 -22.48
C GLN A 219 -0.52 17.41 -22.29
N ILE A 220 0.47 16.54 -22.11
CA ILE A 220 1.88 16.95 -22.02
C ILE A 220 2.34 17.41 -23.40
N PRO A 221 2.86 18.65 -23.56
CA PRO A 221 3.38 19.14 -24.85
C PRO A 221 4.53 18.26 -25.35
N ILE A 222 4.53 17.90 -26.63
CA ILE A 222 5.61 17.08 -27.24
C ILE A 222 6.94 17.85 -27.27
N SER A 223 6.87 19.17 -27.29
CA SER A 223 8.03 20.07 -27.34
C SER A 223 8.65 20.35 -25.97
N GLN A 224 8.01 19.97 -24.89
CA GLN A 224 8.46 20.24 -23.50
C GLN A 224 8.19 19.04 -22.58
N PRO A 225 9.20 18.41 -22.02
CA PRO A 225 10.64 18.56 -22.35
C PRO A 225 10.94 18.12 -23.78
N SER A 226 12.11 18.49 -24.30
CA SER A 226 12.52 18.12 -25.67
C SER A 226 12.36 16.63 -25.92
N PRO A 227 12.03 16.18 -27.14
CA PRO A 227 11.95 14.78 -27.48
C PRO A 227 13.25 14.04 -27.06
N GLY A 228 13.12 12.99 -26.26
CA GLY A 228 14.25 12.26 -25.68
C GLY A 228 14.70 12.73 -24.28
N ASP A 229 14.21 13.87 -23.78
CA ASP A 229 14.51 14.35 -22.43
C ASP A 229 13.59 13.75 -21.36
N LEU A 230 12.41 13.24 -21.73
CA LEU A 230 11.44 12.61 -20.83
C LEU A 230 11.18 11.16 -21.23
N GLU A 231 11.50 10.27 -20.33
CA GLU A 231 11.12 8.86 -20.39
C GLU A 231 9.85 8.63 -19.56
N ILE A 232 8.90 7.87 -20.12
CA ILE A 232 7.65 7.53 -19.42
C ILE A 232 7.55 6.02 -19.31
N ASP A 233 7.47 5.52 -18.09
CA ASP A 233 7.36 4.10 -17.80
C ASP A 233 6.05 3.78 -17.10
N LEU A 234 5.29 2.84 -17.64
CA LEU A 234 4.06 2.30 -17.07
C LEU A 234 4.36 0.99 -16.34
N ALA A 235 4.24 0.99 -15.02
CA ALA A 235 4.29 -0.26 -14.25
C ALA A 235 2.94 -0.96 -14.33
N LEU A 236 2.86 -2.08 -15.05
CA LEU A 236 1.63 -2.80 -15.28
C LEU A 236 1.68 -4.20 -14.68
N VAL A 237 0.64 -4.55 -13.91
CA VAL A 237 0.48 -5.89 -13.35
C VAL A 237 0.15 -6.92 -14.43
N GLY A 238 0.53 -8.18 -14.21
CA GLY A 238 0.36 -9.26 -15.17
C GLY A 238 -1.09 -9.64 -15.51
N ALA A 239 -2.06 -9.20 -14.70
CA ALA A 239 -3.48 -9.50 -14.88
C ALA A 239 -4.12 -8.84 -16.13
N LEU A 240 -3.48 -7.81 -16.71
CA LEU A 240 -3.92 -7.14 -17.95
C LEU A 240 -3.07 -7.63 -19.12
N GLY A 241 -3.59 -8.58 -19.93
CA GLY A 241 -2.91 -9.11 -21.10
C GLY A 241 -2.70 -8.06 -22.20
N ASP A 242 -1.84 -8.38 -23.21
CA ASP A 242 -1.49 -7.44 -24.27
C ASP A 242 -2.68 -7.09 -25.17
N ASP A 243 -3.53 -8.06 -25.51
CA ASP A 243 -4.72 -7.83 -26.34
C ASP A 243 -5.69 -6.88 -25.65
N HIS A 244 -5.90 -7.06 -24.34
CA HIS A 244 -6.78 -6.19 -23.56
C HIS A 244 -6.18 -4.79 -23.40
N LEU A 245 -4.87 -4.71 -23.13
CA LEU A 245 -4.15 -3.43 -23.09
C LEU A 245 -4.26 -2.67 -24.41
N ASN A 246 -4.08 -3.37 -25.52
CA ASN A 246 -4.19 -2.78 -26.86
C ASN A 246 -5.61 -2.25 -27.11
N THR A 247 -6.64 -3.04 -26.81
CA THR A 247 -8.05 -2.64 -26.97
C THR A 247 -8.36 -1.38 -26.15
N LEU A 248 -7.93 -1.34 -24.90
CA LEU A 248 -8.07 -0.17 -24.03
C LEU A 248 -7.34 1.06 -24.58
N ALA A 249 -6.10 0.88 -24.98
CA ALA A 249 -5.26 1.97 -25.51
C ALA A 249 -5.85 2.54 -26.80
N GLN A 250 -6.33 1.68 -27.70
CA GLN A 250 -6.96 2.09 -28.98
C GLN A 250 -8.19 2.95 -28.78
N SER A 251 -8.98 2.73 -27.71
CA SER A 251 -10.14 3.59 -27.41
C SER A 251 -9.77 5.05 -27.16
N HIS A 252 -8.49 5.32 -26.88
CA HIS A 252 -7.90 6.67 -26.68
C HIS A 252 -6.89 7.06 -27.75
N GLY A 253 -6.85 6.29 -28.86
CA GLY A 253 -5.98 6.56 -30.01
C GLY A 253 -4.51 6.21 -29.78
N TRP A 254 -4.20 5.41 -28.77
CA TRP A 254 -2.89 4.83 -28.53
C TRP A 254 -2.79 3.44 -29.18
N SER A 255 -1.62 3.05 -29.66
CA SER A 255 -1.36 1.72 -30.20
C SER A 255 -0.28 1.01 -29.39
N LEU A 256 -0.46 -0.29 -29.16
CA LEU A 256 0.54 -1.13 -28.50
C LEU A 256 1.50 -1.67 -29.55
N VAL A 257 2.77 -1.40 -29.36
CA VAL A 257 3.88 -1.98 -30.13
C VAL A 257 4.59 -2.99 -29.24
N LEU A 258 4.58 -4.25 -29.65
CA LEU A 258 5.25 -5.31 -28.90
C LEU A 258 6.77 -5.16 -28.98
N GLY A 259 7.45 -5.42 -27.88
CA GLY A 259 8.91 -5.39 -27.84
C GLY A 259 9.51 -6.63 -28.50
N HIS A 260 10.72 -6.49 -29.06
CA HIS A 260 11.50 -7.58 -29.59
C HIS A 260 12.73 -7.83 -28.71
N GLY A 261 13.04 -9.10 -28.44
CA GLY A 261 14.15 -9.48 -27.56
C GLY A 261 13.96 -8.92 -26.14
N ASN A 262 14.93 -8.16 -25.66
CA ASN A 262 14.90 -7.54 -24.34
C ASN A 262 14.20 -6.17 -24.29
N ALA A 263 13.75 -5.65 -25.44
CA ALA A 263 13.03 -4.37 -25.46
C ALA A 263 11.62 -4.53 -24.87
N PRO A 264 11.16 -3.64 -23.99
CA PRO A 264 9.80 -3.69 -23.46
C PRO A 264 8.78 -3.34 -24.57
N ALA A 265 7.56 -3.83 -24.41
CA ALA A 265 6.45 -3.31 -25.19
C ALA A 265 6.23 -1.82 -24.88
N ARG A 266 5.66 -1.06 -25.82
CA ARG A 266 5.41 0.36 -25.66
C ARG A 266 4.06 0.77 -26.25
N LEU A 267 3.44 1.77 -25.62
CA LEU A 267 2.29 2.46 -26.17
C LEU A 267 2.76 3.69 -26.92
N GLU A 268 2.21 3.93 -28.12
CA GLU A 268 2.59 5.02 -29.00
C GLU A 268 1.39 5.84 -29.47
N LYS A 269 1.53 7.16 -29.49
CA LYS A 269 0.54 8.09 -30.04
C LYS A 269 1.17 9.44 -30.39
N GLY A 270 1.10 9.85 -31.65
CA GLY A 270 1.47 11.20 -32.06
C GLY A 270 2.90 11.62 -31.65
N GLY A 271 3.87 10.73 -31.76
CA GLY A 271 5.27 10.96 -31.35
C GLY A 271 5.54 10.74 -29.86
N ARG A 272 4.53 10.48 -29.02
CA ARG A 272 4.70 10.09 -27.61
C ARG A 272 4.92 8.60 -27.50
N GLN A 273 5.73 8.19 -26.51
CA GLN A 273 5.99 6.79 -26.20
C GLN A 273 5.92 6.56 -24.70
N ILE A 274 5.31 5.45 -24.28
CA ILE A 274 5.24 4.97 -22.89
C ILE A 274 5.75 3.54 -22.87
N GLN A 275 6.83 3.28 -22.14
CA GLN A 275 7.39 1.95 -21.98
C GLN A 275 6.53 1.10 -21.02
N VAL A 276 6.06 -0.06 -21.45
CA VAL A 276 5.24 -0.95 -20.61
C VAL A 276 6.15 -1.91 -19.84
N ARG A 277 6.22 -1.73 -18.53
CA ARG A 277 7.07 -2.52 -17.62
C ARG A 277 6.23 -3.56 -16.87
N ARG A 278 6.13 -4.75 -17.43
CA ARG A 278 5.53 -5.89 -16.73
C ARG A 278 6.51 -6.43 -15.70
N LYS A 279 6.04 -6.71 -14.46
CA LYS A 279 6.89 -7.10 -13.32
C LYS A 279 8.00 -6.07 -12.99
N GLY A 280 7.90 -4.85 -13.51
CA GLY A 280 8.90 -3.79 -13.34
C GLY A 280 8.54 -2.74 -12.29
N PHE A 281 7.60 -3.00 -11.40
CA PHE A 281 7.09 -2.02 -10.43
C PHE A 281 8.23 -1.39 -9.60
N THR A 282 9.07 -2.20 -8.98
CA THR A 282 10.19 -1.70 -8.16
C THR A 282 11.21 -0.92 -8.99
N SER A 283 11.50 -1.38 -10.23
CA SER A 283 12.42 -0.67 -11.14
C SER A 283 11.87 0.70 -11.54
N VAL A 284 10.56 0.82 -11.80
CA VAL A 284 9.89 2.10 -12.09
C VAL A 284 9.94 3.01 -10.86
N LEU A 285 9.59 2.49 -9.67
CA LEU A 285 9.68 3.25 -8.41
C LEU A 285 11.10 3.82 -8.18
N LEU A 286 12.13 2.98 -8.31
CA LEU A 286 13.52 3.37 -8.07
C LEU A 286 14.02 4.43 -9.04
N SER A 287 13.61 4.32 -10.31
CA SER A 287 14.19 5.09 -11.41
C SER A 287 13.44 6.37 -11.74
N SER A 288 12.18 6.53 -11.31
CA SER A 288 11.37 7.71 -11.61
C SER A 288 11.77 8.91 -10.76
N ASP A 289 11.67 10.10 -11.34
CA ASP A 289 11.83 11.39 -10.66
C ASP A 289 10.51 11.90 -10.10
N LEU A 290 9.40 11.51 -10.76
CA LEU A 290 8.03 11.76 -10.35
C LEU A 290 7.19 10.52 -10.60
N LEU A 291 6.24 10.24 -9.70
CA LEU A 291 5.28 9.15 -9.87
C LEU A 291 3.86 9.70 -9.96
N LEU A 292 3.20 9.49 -11.09
CA LEU A 292 1.78 9.72 -11.27
C LEU A 292 1.06 8.44 -10.83
N CYS A 293 0.49 8.46 -9.62
CA CYS A 293 0.09 7.27 -8.90
C CYS A 293 -1.40 7.29 -8.52
N MET A 294 -2.13 6.27 -8.96
CA MET A 294 -3.54 6.05 -8.63
C MET A 294 -3.70 4.75 -7.82
N ALA A 295 -2.82 4.49 -6.85
CA ALA A 295 -2.86 3.30 -6.01
C ALA A 295 -2.34 3.61 -4.60
N GLY A 296 -3.09 3.20 -3.56
CA GLY A 296 -2.78 3.52 -2.17
C GLY A 296 -1.40 3.04 -1.72
N THR A 297 -1.19 1.73 -1.73
CA THR A 297 0.09 1.12 -1.29
C THR A 297 1.27 1.57 -2.15
N ALA A 298 1.08 1.74 -3.47
CA ALA A 298 2.14 2.23 -4.34
C ALA A 298 2.54 3.69 -4.03
N ALA A 299 1.57 4.55 -3.67
CA ALA A 299 1.85 5.91 -3.23
C ALA A 299 2.64 5.92 -1.90
N GLU A 300 2.27 5.06 -0.94
CA GLU A 300 3.02 4.91 0.30
C GLU A 300 4.47 4.47 0.03
N GLN A 301 4.66 3.46 -0.83
CA GLN A 301 6.01 3.01 -1.20
C GLN A 301 6.81 4.10 -1.94
N ALA A 302 6.15 4.88 -2.81
CA ALA A 302 6.79 5.99 -3.50
C ALA A 302 7.28 7.08 -2.52
N VAL A 303 6.43 7.48 -1.56
CA VAL A 303 6.82 8.43 -0.50
C VAL A 303 7.95 7.85 0.34
N GLY A 304 7.88 6.58 0.74
CA GLY A 304 8.95 5.90 1.48
C GLY A 304 10.29 5.82 0.72
N MET A 305 10.24 5.86 -0.62
CA MET A 305 11.41 5.97 -1.50
C MET A 305 11.88 7.41 -1.71
N ALA A 306 11.34 8.37 -0.92
CA ALA A 306 11.61 9.80 -1.04
C ALA A 306 11.32 10.36 -2.45
N LYS A 307 10.25 9.88 -3.09
CA LYS A 307 9.80 10.35 -4.40
C LYS A 307 8.59 11.27 -4.27
N PRO A 308 8.51 12.38 -5.02
CA PRO A 308 7.27 13.13 -5.13
C PRO A 308 6.21 12.30 -5.85
N VAL A 309 4.98 12.39 -5.36
CA VAL A 309 3.83 11.65 -5.89
C VAL A 309 2.79 12.64 -6.38
N LEU A 310 2.32 12.48 -7.61
CA LEU A 310 1.19 13.21 -8.16
C LEU A 310 -0.01 12.26 -8.24
N GLN A 311 -1.12 12.65 -7.64
CA GLN A 311 -2.37 11.91 -7.68
C GLN A 311 -3.38 12.57 -8.59
N LEU A 312 -4.22 11.76 -9.20
CA LEU A 312 -5.34 12.18 -10.03
C LEU A 312 -6.62 11.56 -9.46
N PRO A 313 -7.65 12.36 -9.10
CA PRO A 313 -8.95 11.81 -8.74
C PRO A 313 -9.54 11.03 -9.91
N GLY A 314 -10.06 9.84 -9.65
CA GLY A 314 -10.61 8.94 -10.65
C GLY A 314 -11.98 8.40 -10.23
N GLN A 315 -12.43 7.36 -10.91
CA GLN A 315 -13.68 6.66 -10.61
C GLN A 315 -13.39 5.44 -9.74
N GLY A 316 -14.24 5.20 -8.76
CA GLY A 316 -14.14 4.07 -7.84
C GLY A 316 -14.00 4.50 -6.38
N PRO A 317 -14.23 3.57 -5.44
CA PRO A 317 -14.30 3.89 -4.00
C PRO A 317 -12.95 4.35 -3.41
N GLN A 318 -11.83 4.04 -4.06
CA GLN A 318 -10.47 4.36 -3.60
C GLN A 318 -9.82 5.53 -4.33
N PHE A 319 -10.53 6.22 -5.26
CA PHE A 319 -9.96 7.29 -6.08
C PHE A 319 -10.85 8.53 -6.15
N THR A 320 -11.72 8.71 -5.16
CA THR A 320 -12.45 9.97 -4.98
C THR A 320 -11.49 11.09 -4.57
N ALA A 321 -11.89 12.35 -4.81
CA ALA A 321 -11.14 13.50 -4.31
C ALA A 321 -10.92 13.42 -2.78
N GLY A 322 -11.90 12.91 -2.03
CA GLY A 322 -11.77 12.68 -0.60
C GLY A 322 -10.72 11.63 -0.23
N PHE A 323 -10.57 10.57 -1.03
CA PHE A 323 -9.52 9.58 -0.82
C PHE A 323 -8.12 10.14 -1.13
N ALA A 324 -7.97 10.90 -2.21
CA ALA A 324 -6.72 11.57 -2.53
C ALA A 324 -6.30 12.54 -1.41
N GLU A 325 -7.24 13.31 -0.85
CA GLU A 325 -6.97 14.18 0.29
C GLU A 325 -6.61 13.39 1.56
N ALA A 326 -7.31 12.29 1.84
CA ALA A 326 -6.96 11.41 2.96
C ALA A 326 -5.54 10.83 2.81
N GLN A 327 -5.16 10.41 1.61
CA GLN A 327 -3.79 9.98 1.32
C GLN A 327 -2.78 11.12 1.49
N ARG A 328 -3.09 12.32 1.03
CA ARG A 328 -2.23 13.48 1.21
C ARG A 328 -1.99 13.79 2.69
N ARG A 329 -3.02 13.72 3.53
CA ARG A 329 -2.86 13.85 4.99
C ARG A 329 -1.99 12.75 5.57
N LEU A 330 -2.22 11.51 5.16
CA LEU A 330 -1.45 10.37 5.64
C LEU A 330 0.02 10.44 5.24
N LEU A 331 0.31 10.75 3.97
CA LEU A 331 1.64 10.63 3.37
C LEU A 331 2.43 11.95 3.35
N GLY A 332 1.76 13.08 3.60
CA GLY A 332 2.39 14.39 3.74
C GLY A 332 2.37 15.26 2.48
N PRO A 333 2.99 16.44 2.57
CA PRO A 333 2.90 17.50 1.55
C PRO A 333 3.62 17.18 0.23
N THR A 334 4.37 16.10 0.16
CA THR A 334 5.03 15.62 -1.07
C THR A 334 4.12 14.74 -1.95
N VAL A 335 2.88 14.55 -1.51
CA VAL A 335 1.78 14.02 -2.34
C VAL A 335 0.98 15.21 -2.87
N PHE A 336 1.05 15.39 -4.17
CA PHE A 336 0.43 16.50 -4.90
C PHE A 336 -0.85 16.04 -5.59
N CYS A 337 -1.75 16.99 -5.85
CA CYS A 337 -2.94 16.80 -6.65
C CYS A 337 -3.24 18.13 -7.34
N ALA A 338 -3.73 18.13 -8.58
CA ALA A 338 -4.16 19.34 -9.23
C ALA A 338 -5.32 20.00 -8.45
N ALA A 339 -5.33 21.31 -8.36
CA ALA A 339 -6.30 22.06 -7.57
C ALA A 339 -7.74 21.83 -8.07
N SER A 340 -8.66 21.59 -7.15
CA SER A 340 -10.11 21.57 -7.39
C SER A 340 -10.62 23.02 -7.59
N PRO A 341 -11.65 23.31 -8.45
CA PRO A 341 -12.66 22.36 -8.93
C PRO A 341 -12.55 21.96 -10.41
N CYS A 342 -11.38 21.59 -10.93
CA CYS A 342 -11.26 21.11 -12.30
C CYS A 342 -11.85 19.71 -12.47
N GLU A 343 -12.57 19.47 -13.58
CA GLU A 343 -13.11 18.17 -13.98
C GLU A 343 -12.82 17.88 -15.46
N GLY A 344 -12.93 16.61 -15.84
CA GLY A 344 -12.78 16.19 -17.23
C GLY A 344 -11.45 16.60 -17.84
N LYS A 345 -11.49 17.24 -19.03
CA LYS A 345 -10.29 17.66 -19.77
C LYS A 345 -9.46 18.73 -19.05
N GLU A 346 -10.11 19.61 -18.28
CA GLU A 346 -9.40 20.65 -17.52
C GLU A 346 -8.56 20.04 -16.41
N LEU A 347 -9.08 19.02 -15.70
CA LEU A 347 -8.34 18.29 -14.70
C LEU A 347 -7.13 17.57 -15.30
N LEU A 348 -7.29 16.92 -16.47
CA LEU A 348 -6.19 16.26 -17.16
C LEU A 348 -5.09 17.25 -17.54
N LYS A 349 -5.47 18.42 -18.08
CA LYS A 349 -4.53 19.49 -18.44
C LYS A 349 -3.84 20.09 -17.23
N ALA A 350 -4.57 20.37 -16.15
CA ALA A 350 -4.00 20.88 -14.91
C ALA A 350 -3.01 19.87 -14.30
N THR A 351 -3.36 18.57 -14.32
CA THR A 351 -2.48 17.50 -13.86
C THR A 351 -1.22 17.38 -14.72
N ALA A 352 -1.34 17.51 -16.04
CA ALA A 352 -0.18 17.48 -16.95
C ALA A 352 0.77 18.66 -16.71
N ASN A 353 0.23 19.88 -16.54
CA ASN A 353 1.04 21.05 -16.22
C ASN A 353 1.77 20.89 -14.88
N LEU A 354 1.07 20.40 -13.85
CA LEU A 354 1.67 20.12 -12.55
C LEU A 354 2.73 19.00 -12.63
N ALA A 355 2.53 17.98 -13.47
CA ALA A 355 3.52 16.94 -13.70
C ALA A 355 4.81 17.50 -14.29
N ILE A 356 4.72 18.41 -15.27
CA ILE A 356 5.90 19.07 -15.87
C ILE A 356 6.63 19.91 -14.82
N GLU A 357 5.89 20.73 -14.05
CA GLU A 357 6.48 21.53 -12.96
C GLU A 357 7.21 20.66 -11.94
N LEU A 358 6.55 19.59 -11.47
CA LEU A 358 7.12 18.69 -10.47
C LEU A 358 8.32 17.90 -11.00
N LEU A 359 8.32 17.49 -12.27
CA LEU A 359 9.47 16.87 -12.92
C LEU A 359 10.67 17.82 -12.97
N GLU A 360 10.43 19.10 -13.28
CA GLU A 360 11.49 20.12 -13.27
C GLU A 360 12.03 20.32 -11.85
N ARG A 361 11.14 20.47 -10.87
CA ARG A 361 11.50 20.68 -9.48
C ARG A 361 12.20 19.45 -8.86
N SER A 362 11.79 18.23 -9.21
CA SER A 362 12.42 17.01 -8.67
C SER A 362 13.90 16.90 -9.03
N VAL A 363 14.30 17.45 -10.19
CA VAL A 363 15.69 17.48 -10.65
C VAL A 363 16.43 18.71 -10.11
N ASN A 364 15.79 19.87 -10.12
CA ASN A 364 16.47 21.17 -9.91
C ASN A 364 16.24 21.80 -8.53
N ASP A 365 15.20 21.36 -7.77
CA ASP A 365 14.86 21.93 -6.46
C ASP A 365 15.38 21.05 -5.29
N PRO A 366 16.50 21.46 -4.63
CA PRO A 366 17.00 20.73 -3.46
C PRO A 366 16.03 20.72 -2.28
N ALA A 367 15.13 21.73 -2.17
CA ALA A 367 14.16 21.80 -1.09
C ALA A 367 13.12 20.67 -1.23
N LEU A 368 12.55 20.49 -2.43
CA LEU A 368 11.62 19.39 -2.68
C LEU A 368 12.26 18.02 -2.37
N ARG A 369 13.51 17.82 -2.77
CA ARG A 369 14.21 16.54 -2.47
C ARG A 369 14.46 16.33 -0.98
N ARG A 370 14.74 17.41 -0.22
CA ARG A 370 14.85 17.34 1.23
C ARG A 370 13.51 16.99 1.87
N ASP A 371 12.45 17.69 1.46
CA ASP A 371 11.10 17.47 1.98
C ASP A 371 10.63 16.02 1.71
N CYS A 372 10.90 15.48 0.52
CA CYS A 372 10.63 14.08 0.21
C CYS A 372 11.36 13.11 1.16
N ARG A 373 12.64 13.36 1.46
CA ARG A 373 13.39 12.52 2.42
C ARG A 373 12.85 12.62 3.85
N GLU A 374 12.48 13.82 4.27
CA GLU A 374 11.89 14.04 5.59
C GLU A 374 10.53 13.33 5.72
N GLN A 375 9.66 13.45 4.71
CA GLN A 375 8.37 12.75 4.73
C GLN A 375 8.56 11.22 4.68
N ALA A 376 9.50 10.70 3.90
CA ALA A 376 9.82 9.28 3.89
C ALA A 376 10.15 8.77 5.31
N MET A 377 11.02 9.47 6.02
CA MET A 377 11.44 9.10 7.38
C MET A 377 10.31 9.23 8.41
N GLN A 378 9.54 10.33 8.36
CA GLN A 378 8.46 10.58 9.31
C GLN A 378 7.27 9.63 9.15
N ARG A 379 6.91 9.29 7.90
CA ARG A 379 5.69 8.54 7.56
C ARG A 379 5.92 7.03 7.44
N LEU A 380 7.03 6.62 6.85
CA LEU A 380 7.33 5.22 6.54
C LEU A 380 8.53 4.70 7.35
N GLY A 381 9.43 5.57 7.75
CA GLY A 381 10.61 5.24 8.56
C GLY A 381 11.75 4.63 7.75
N PRO A 382 12.80 4.17 8.46
CA PRO A 382 13.98 3.60 7.85
C PRO A 382 13.72 2.21 7.27
N GLN A 383 14.58 1.78 6.36
CA GLN A 383 14.64 0.41 5.86
C GLN A 383 14.91 -0.59 7.00
N GLY A 384 14.45 -1.82 6.83
CA GLY A 384 14.63 -2.90 7.79
C GLY A 384 13.57 -2.95 8.88
N GLY A 385 12.45 -2.24 8.69
CA GLY A 385 11.34 -2.22 9.66
C GLY A 385 10.80 -3.60 9.99
N GLY A 386 10.61 -4.46 8.97
CA GLY A 386 10.17 -5.84 9.15
C GLY A 386 11.17 -6.67 9.95
N SER A 387 12.46 -6.55 9.63
CA SER A 387 13.52 -7.27 10.36
C SER A 387 13.64 -6.84 11.82
N LYS A 388 13.56 -5.54 12.09
CA LYS A 388 13.59 -4.99 13.46
C LYS A 388 12.36 -5.43 14.25
N MET A 389 11.17 -5.36 13.65
CA MET A 389 9.92 -5.81 14.28
C MET A 389 9.97 -7.30 14.59
N ALA A 390 10.41 -8.13 13.64
CA ALA A 390 10.59 -9.57 13.84
C ALA A 390 11.61 -9.87 14.96
N GLY A 391 12.71 -9.15 15.03
CA GLY A 391 13.69 -9.28 16.11
C GLY A 391 13.12 -8.96 17.48
N LEU A 392 12.33 -7.90 17.61
CA LEU A 392 11.64 -7.55 18.85
C LEU A 392 10.60 -8.62 19.24
N ILE A 393 9.83 -9.12 18.27
CA ILE A 393 8.86 -10.21 18.50
C ILE A 393 9.58 -11.49 18.97
N SER A 394 10.69 -11.86 18.33
CA SER A 394 11.50 -13.03 18.74
C SER A 394 12.08 -12.87 20.14
N GLY A 395 12.44 -11.64 20.52
CA GLY A 395 12.92 -11.33 21.87
C GLY A 395 11.86 -11.52 22.97
N LEU A 396 10.57 -11.38 22.66
CA LEU A 396 9.50 -11.68 23.61
C LEU A 396 9.42 -13.16 23.96
N LEU A 397 9.67 -14.02 22.97
CA LEU A 397 9.60 -15.47 23.11
C LEU A 397 10.75 -16.07 23.93
N GLN A 398 11.85 -15.33 24.09
CA GLN A 398 12.99 -15.75 24.90
C GLN A 398 12.83 -15.41 26.39
N LYS A 399 11.90 -14.50 26.71
CA LYS A 399 11.63 -14.02 28.07
C LYS A 399 10.44 -14.72 28.73
N SER A 400 9.70 -15.52 27.97
CA SER A 400 8.58 -16.35 28.43
C SER A 400 9.05 -17.76 28.76
#